data_b46e444309b186ec7ff4df313dd17ad9
#
_entry.id   b46e444309b186ec7ff4df313dd17ad9
#
_cell.length_a   1.000
_cell.length_b   1.000
_cell.length_c   1.000
_cell.angle_alpha   90.00
_cell.angle_beta   90.00
_cell.angle_gamma   90.00
#
_symmetry.space_group_name_H-M   'P 1'
#
loop_
_entity.id
_entity.type
_entity.pdbx_description
1 polymer ?
#
loop_
_entity_poly.entity_id
_entity_poly.type
_entity_poly.pdbx_seq_one_letter_code
_entity_poly.pdbx_strand_id
1 'polypeptide(L)'
;FKTLKLKVSDLKIHEINEISLMEMTETLKEIIISNKKREYSNAKRIKNKSESNEINYFSFQFGTEHCVYFANEIKRQGKIESLSIDLKQVKDGNKECKECKVDYITDFNIKFYEFDEKTKKPGIEIFSEPILIEPENKTYNFIVDLNKYNILFPENGVCIGIEVINRKYKNPKLAGAFTAPSINFQRIRKPSNNESWIRYRNSGNWKFKSYMGYDSRGKFLDRINID
;
A
#
# COMPACT_ATOMS: atom_id res chain seq x y z
N PHE A 1 6.20 -27.12 1.74
CA PHE A 1 7.05 -27.83 2.73
C PHE A 1 6.99 -27.09 4.06
N LYS A 2 6.98 -27.86 5.17
CA LYS A 2 7.00 -27.29 6.52
C LYS A 2 8.40 -26.74 6.83
N THR A 3 8.49 -25.52 7.36
CA THR A 3 9.79 -24.95 7.74
C THR A 3 10.44 -25.79 8.84
N LEU A 4 11.63 -26.32 8.57
CA LEU A 4 12.42 -27.04 9.54
C LEU A 4 13.49 -26.09 10.10
N LYS A 5 13.51 -25.92 11.42
CA LYS A 5 14.56 -25.17 12.12
C LYS A 5 15.53 -26.18 12.75
N LEU A 6 16.77 -26.18 12.28
CA LEU A 6 17.83 -26.99 12.84
C LEU A 6 18.75 -26.12 13.70
N LYS A 7 19.20 -26.65 14.82
CA LYS A 7 20.29 -26.05 15.59
C LYS A 7 21.63 -26.52 15.00
N VAL A 8 22.61 -25.62 14.97
CA VAL A 8 23.96 -25.96 14.48
C VAL A 8 24.56 -27.12 15.25
N SER A 9 24.21 -27.29 16.55
CA SER A 9 24.61 -28.40 17.40
C SER A 9 24.07 -29.77 16.94
N ASP A 10 23.02 -29.77 16.13
CA ASP A 10 22.36 -30.99 15.67
C ASP A 10 22.98 -31.51 14.35
N LEU A 11 23.89 -30.72 13.78
CA LEU A 11 24.62 -31.08 12.57
C LEU A 11 25.95 -31.76 12.91
N LYS A 12 26.21 -32.89 12.28
CA LYS A 12 27.48 -33.57 12.39
C LYS A 12 28.54 -32.90 11.55
N ILE A 13 29.62 -32.47 12.18
CA ILE A 13 30.76 -31.84 11.51
C ILE A 13 31.54 -32.94 10.78
N HIS A 14 31.85 -32.70 9.50
CA HIS A 14 32.57 -33.64 8.61
C HIS A 14 31.79 -34.89 8.16
N GLU A 15 30.48 -34.98 8.39
CA GLU A 15 29.63 -36.04 7.87
C GLU A 15 28.52 -35.47 6.97
N ILE A 16 27.95 -36.32 6.09
CA ILE A 16 26.76 -35.97 5.31
C ILE A 16 25.56 -35.94 6.25
N ASN A 17 24.90 -34.80 6.34
CA ASN A 17 23.66 -34.67 7.12
C ASN A 17 22.47 -34.82 6.16
N GLU A 18 21.72 -35.92 6.29
CA GLU A 18 20.49 -36.13 5.54
C GLU A 18 19.31 -35.39 6.24
N ILE A 19 18.65 -34.53 5.52
CA ILE A 19 17.51 -33.77 6.02
C ILE A 19 16.27 -34.16 5.21
N SER A 20 15.37 -34.89 5.84
CA SER A 20 14.06 -35.22 5.25
C SER A 20 13.07 -34.09 5.51
N LEU A 21 12.54 -33.51 4.44
CA LEU A 21 11.45 -32.52 4.52
C LEU A 21 10.12 -33.26 4.41
N MET A 22 9.23 -33.06 5.37
CA MET A 22 7.87 -33.56 5.26
C MET A 22 7.06 -32.69 4.30
N GLU A 23 6.42 -33.30 3.32
CA GLU A 23 5.41 -32.67 2.49
C GLU A 23 4.25 -32.21 3.37
N MET A 24 3.89 -30.92 3.26
CA MET A 24 2.69 -30.40 3.86
C MET A 24 1.59 -30.40 2.79
N THR A 25 0.73 -31.39 2.83
CA THR A 25 -0.53 -31.35 2.06
C THR A 25 -1.48 -30.42 2.77
N GLU A 26 -1.55 -29.16 2.32
CA GLU A 26 -2.68 -28.31 2.67
C GLU A 26 -3.87 -28.77 1.85
N THR A 27 -4.89 -29.27 2.52
CA THR A 27 -6.20 -29.49 1.90
C THR A 27 -6.75 -28.14 1.53
N LEU A 28 -6.70 -27.81 0.24
CA LEU A 28 -7.36 -26.60 -0.27
C LEU A 28 -8.85 -26.72 0.06
N LYS A 29 -9.40 -25.70 0.73
CA LYS A 29 -10.84 -25.59 0.94
C LYS A 29 -11.52 -25.58 -0.42
N GLU A 30 -12.56 -26.37 -0.56
CA GLU A 30 -13.38 -26.45 -1.77
C GLU A 30 -13.79 -25.03 -2.21
N ILE A 31 -13.35 -24.62 -3.40
CA ILE A 31 -13.75 -23.36 -4.00
C ILE A 31 -15.09 -23.63 -4.72
N ILE A 32 -16.19 -23.26 -4.10
CA ILE A 32 -17.50 -23.29 -4.75
C ILE A 32 -17.53 -22.18 -5.79
N ILE A 33 -17.26 -22.52 -7.05
CA ILE A 33 -17.43 -21.60 -8.18
C ILE A 33 -18.93 -21.50 -8.46
N SER A 34 -19.58 -20.46 -7.94
CA SER A 34 -20.97 -20.20 -8.31
C SER A 34 -20.99 -19.42 -9.62
N ASN A 35 -21.66 -19.96 -10.64
CA ASN A 35 -21.88 -19.29 -11.95
C ASN A 35 -22.84 -18.08 -11.87
N LYS A 36 -23.30 -17.69 -10.69
CA LYS A 36 -24.16 -16.52 -10.52
C LYS A 36 -23.30 -15.26 -10.72
N LYS A 37 -23.50 -14.60 -11.86
CA LYS A 37 -22.96 -13.27 -12.12
C LYS A 37 -23.44 -12.35 -10.99
N ARG A 38 -22.52 -11.85 -10.18
CA ARG A 38 -22.89 -10.88 -9.13
C ARG A 38 -23.27 -9.58 -9.81
N GLU A 39 -24.48 -9.12 -9.57
CA GLU A 39 -24.92 -7.80 -9.98
C GLU A 39 -24.61 -6.82 -8.84
N TYR A 40 -23.81 -5.82 -9.15
CA TYR A 40 -23.52 -4.71 -8.23
C TYR A 40 -24.47 -3.58 -8.59
N SER A 41 -25.26 -3.13 -7.64
CA SER A 41 -26.14 -1.98 -7.80
C SER A 41 -25.55 -0.78 -7.06
N ASN A 42 -25.61 0.41 -7.68
CA ASN A 42 -25.25 1.69 -7.08
C ASN A 42 -23.74 1.87 -6.79
N ALA A 43 -23.00 2.30 -7.80
CA ALA A 43 -21.65 2.82 -7.62
C ALA A 43 -21.64 3.97 -6.59
N LYS A 44 -20.79 3.89 -5.59
CA LYS A 44 -20.65 4.92 -4.55
C LYS A 44 -19.19 5.31 -4.41
N ARG A 45 -18.90 6.59 -4.61
CA ARG A 45 -17.56 7.11 -4.37
C ARG A 45 -17.28 7.23 -2.87
N ILE A 46 -16.25 6.55 -2.41
CA ILE A 46 -15.76 6.65 -1.03
C ILE A 46 -14.55 7.59 -1.03
N LYS A 47 -14.74 8.76 -0.45
CA LYS A 47 -13.69 9.77 -0.32
C LYS A 47 -13.09 9.71 1.08
N ASN A 48 -11.78 9.79 1.15
CA ASN A 48 -11.10 10.10 2.38
C ASN A 48 -11.43 11.53 2.80
N LYS A 49 -12.30 11.68 3.78
CA LYS A 49 -12.66 12.98 4.33
C LYS A 49 -11.69 13.35 5.44
N SER A 50 -11.03 14.47 5.30
CA SER A 50 -10.29 15.14 6.37
C SER A 50 -10.97 16.46 6.69
N GLU A 51 -10.99 16.82 7.96
CA GLU A 51 -11.49 18.12 8.42
C GLU A 51 -10.46 19.25 8.23
N SER A 52 -9.24 18.92 7.87
CA SER A 52 -8.17 19.88 7.66
C SER A 52 -8.02 20.23 6.19
N ASN A 53 -7.95 21.54 5.90
CA ASN A 53 -7.60 22.06 4.57
C ASN A 53 -6.07 22.06 4.32
N GLU A 54 -5.27 21.67 5.30
CA GLU A 54 -3.82 21.62 5.16
C GLU A 54 -3.43 20.40 4.33
N ILE A 55 -3.02 20.64 3.10
CA ILE A 55 -2.49 19.64 2.19
C ILE A 55 -0.98 19.73 2.21
N ASN A 56 -0.33 18.60 2.48
CA ASN A 56 1.10 18.47 2.47
C ASN A 56 1.52 17.38 1.49
N TYR A 57 2.79 17.33 1.14
CA TYR A 57 3.38 16.29 0.33
C TYR A 57 4.83 16.03 0.74
N PHE A 58 5.28 14.80 0.53
CA PHE A 58 6.68 14.43 0.68
C PHE A 58 7.16 13.70 -0.56
N SER A 59 8.43 13.85 -0.85
CA SER A 59 9.14 12.96 -1.74
C SER A 59 9.41 11.63 -1.02
N PHE A 60 9.12 10.52 -1.69
CA PHE A 60 9.26 9.18 -1.12
C PHE A 60 10.50 8.49 -1.67
N GLN A 61 11.04 7.55 -0.91
CA GLN A 61 12.13 6.70 -1.36
C GLN A 61 11.58 5.48 -2.09
N PHE A 62 12.37 4.90 -2.99
CA PHE A 62 12.05 3.61 -3.58
C PHE A 62 11.85 2.53 -2.52
N GLY A 63 10.85 1.68 -2.73
CA GLY A 63 10.46 0.65 -1.79
C GLY A 63 9.69 1.15 -0.58
N THR A 64 9.28 2.43 -0.57
CA THR A 64 8.31 2.95 0.39
C THR A 64 6.91 2.61 -0.09
N GLU A 65 6.10 2.07 0.79
CA GLU A 65 4.69 1.80 0.52
C GLU A 65 3.80 2.58 1.49
N HIS A 66 2.82 3.26 0.93
CA HIS A 66 1.79 4.01 1.63
C HIS A 66 0.49 3.22 1.55
N CYS A 67 -0.20 3.04 2.66
CA CYS A 67 -1.44 2.29 2.70
C CYS A 67 -2.53 3.07 3.42
N VAL A 68 -3.74 3.03 2.86
CA VAL A 68 -4.93 3.70 3.40
C VAL A 68 -6.05 2.70 3.56
N TYR A 69 -6.73 2.73 4.70
CA TYR A 69 -7.91 1.92 4.96
C TYR A 69 -9.18 2.64 4.51
N PHE A 70 -10.03 1.89 3.84
CA PHE A 70 -11.38 2.26 3.45
C PHE A 70 -12.39 1.34 4.11
N ALA A 71 -13.16 1.90 5.03
CA ALA A 71 -14.22 1.16 5.71
C ALA A 71 -15.38 0.87 4.74
N ASN A 72 -15.89 -0.35 4.75
CA ASN A 72 -17.12 -0.69 4.05
C ASN A 72 -18.32 -0.43 4.97
N GLU A 73 -18.89 0.77 4.87
CA GLU A 73 -20.03 1.18 5.71
C GLU A 73 -21.29 0.33 5.47
N ILE A 74 -21.42 -0.23 4.26
CA ILE A 74 -22.61 -1.02 3.86
C ILE A 74 -22.53 -2.44 4.42
N LYS A 75 -21.35 -2.89 4.84
CA LYS A 75 -21.12 -4.25 5.36
C LYS A 75 -21.58 -5.37 4.39
N ARG A 76 -21.45 -5.13 3.10
CA ARG A 76 -21.70 -6.11 2.03
C ARG A 76 -20.54 -6.11 1.08
N GLN A 77 -20.20 -7.28 0.56
CA GLN A 77 -19.16 -7.41 -0.43
C GLN A 77 -19.48 -6.59 -1.68
N GLY A 78 -18.55 -5.75 -2.10
CA GLY A 78 -18.64 -4.94 -3.30
C GLY A 78 -17.52 -5.25 -4.30
N LYS A 79 -17.39 -4.40 -5.31
CA LYS A 79 -16.31 -4.37 -6.29
C LYS A 79 -15.72 -2.97 -6.33
N ILE A 80 -14.41 -2.88 -6.47
CA ILE A 80 -13.71 -1.61 -6.68
C ILE A 80 -13.57 -1.41 -8.18
N GLU A 81 -14.13 -0.31 -8.70
CA GLU A 81 -14.12 0.00 -10.14
C GLU A 81 -13.01 0.94 -10.53
N SER A 82 -12.67 1.89 -9.67
CA SER A 82 -11.59 2.82 -9.92
C SER A 82 -10.90 3.29 -8.64
N LEU A 83 -9.68 3.77 -8.79
CA LEU A 83 -8.88 4.42 -7.76
C LEU A 83 -8.46 5.80 -8.23
N SER A 84 -8.59 6.78 -7.37
CA SER A 84 -8.20 8.15 -7.65
C SER A 84 -7.11 8.57 -6.65
N ILE A 85 -5.95 8.97 -7.17
CA ILE A 85 -4.77 9.36 -6.38
C ILE A 85 -4.49 10.83 -6.63
N ASP A 86 -4.49 11.63 -5.58
CA ASP A 86 -4.18 13.06 -5.66
C ASP A 86 -2.65 13.25 -5.64
N LEU A 87 -2.08 13.53 -6.81
CA LEU A 87 -0.65 13.66 -7.03
C LEU A 87 -0.20 15.12 -6.98
N LYS A 88 1.01 15.32 -6.50
CA LYS A 88 1.68 16.62 -6.47
C LYS A 88 2.99 16.58 -7.24
N GLN A 89 3.17 17.57 -8.12
CA GLN A 89 4.44 17.82 -8.76
C GLN A 89 5.49 18.15 -7.70
N VAL A 90 6.61 17.44 -7.74
CA VAL A 90 7.81 17.75 -6.98
C VAL A 90 8.77 18.49 -7.92
N LYS A 91 9.02 19.76 -7.65
CA LYS A 91 9.91 20.59 -8.48
C LYS A 91 11.33 20.58 -7.93
N ASP A 92 11.45 20.72 -6.61
CA ASP A 92 12.70 20.82 -5.91
C ASP A 92 12.65 19.94 -4.68
N GLY A 93 13.72 19.25 -4.40
CA GLY A 93 13.76 18.31 -3.29
C GLY A 93 13.77 18.96 -1.91
N ASN A 94 14.17 20.22 -1.82
CA ASN A 94 14.18 20.99 -0.57
C ASN A 94 13.93 22.46 -0.89
N LYS A 95 13.03 23.12 -0.15
CA LYS A 95 12.76 24.56 -0.30
C LYS A 95 14.00 25.43 -0.04
N GLU A 96 14.96 24.93 0.73
CA GLU A 96 16.21 25.63 1.06
C GLU A 96 17.31 25.40 0.02
N CYS A 97 17.16 24.40 -0.86
CA CYS A 97 18.12 24.08 -1.90
C CYS A 97 17.61 24.50 -3.27
N LYS A 98 18.05 25.66 -3.78
CA LYS A 98 17.65 26.17 -5.10
C LYS A 98 18.12 25.30 -6.27
N GLU A 99 19.12 24.45 -6.06
CA GLU A 99 19.73 23.59 -7.08
C GLU A 99 19.32 22.11 -6.97
N CYS A 100 18.55 21.74 -5.92
CA CYS A 100 18.11 20.37 -5.72
C CYS A 100 17.06 19.99 -6.75
N LYS A 101 17.46 19.19 -7.71
CA LYS A 101 16.57 18.62 -8.73
C LYS A 101 15.95 17.33 -8.22
N VAL A 102 14.78 16.99 -8.77
CA VAL A 102 14.20 15.64 -8.61
C VAL A 102 15.14 14.65 -9.26
N ASP A 103 15.60 13.67 -8.50
CA ASP A 103 16.52 12.65 -8.99
C ASP A 103 15.82 11.62 -9.89
N TYR A 104 14.58 11.28 -9.54
CA TYR A 104 13.88 10.15 -10.14
C TYR A 104 12.39 10.41 -10.38
N ILE A 105 11.90 10.03 -11.56
CA ILE A 105 10.46 9.89 -11.84
C ILE A 105 10.10 8.43 -11.61
N THR A 106 9.20 8.17 -10.67
CA THR A 106 8.90 6.83 -10.17
C THR A 106 7.61 6.26 -10.74
N ASP A 107 7.59 4.94 -10.83
CA ASP A 107 6.37 4.17 -11.06
C ASP A 107 5.78 3.74 -9.72
N PHE A 108 4.48 3.45 -9.70
CA PHE A 108 3.79 2.92 -8.54
C PHE A 108 3.26 1.53 -8.82
N ASN A 109 3.26 0.70 -7.77
CA ASN A 109 2.57 -0.59 -7.74
C ASN A 109 1.42 -0.50 -6.74
N ILE A 110 0.19 -0.72 -7.20
CA ILE A 110 -1.01 -0.67 -6.37
C ILE A 110 -1.28 -2.06 -5.82
N LYS A 111 -1.53 -2.14 -4.52
CA LYS A 111 -1.75 -3.38 -3.78
C LYS A 111 -3.02 -3.28 -2.94
N PHE A 112 -3.66 -4.40 -2.71
CA PHE A 112 -4.89 -4.49 -1.93
C PHE A 112 -4.71 -5.50 -0.81
N TYR A 113 -5.07 -5.10 0.42
CA TYR A 113 -4.93 -5.92 1.62
C TYR A 113 -6.26 -6.00 2.38
N GLU A 114 -6.49 -7.12 3.04
CA GLU A 114 -7.50 -7.17 4.09
C GLU A 114 -7.15 -6.22 5.23
N PHE A 115 -8.16 -5.72 5.91
CA PHE A 115 -7.94 -5.05 7.18
C PHE A 115 -7.94 -6.07 8.31
N ASP A 116 -6.82 -6.23 8.98
CA ASP A 116 -6.72 -7.09 10.17
C ASP A 116 -7.28 -6.38 11.39
N GLU A 117 -8.45 -6.78 11.82
CA GLU A 117 -9.13 -6.18 12.97
C GLU A 117 -8.41 -6.39 14.30
N LYS A 118 -7.60 -7.46 14.42
CA LYS A 118 -6.86 -7.75 15.66
C LYS A 118 -5.67 -6.82 15.82
N THR A 119 -4.90 -6.65 14.76
CA THR A 119 -3.71 -5.79 14.79
C THR A 119 -4.01 -4.34 14.40
N LYS A 120 -5.21 -4.07 13.88
CA LYS A 120 -5.62 -2.76 13.32
C LYS A 120 -4.63 -2.25 12.27
N LYS A 121 -4.24 -3.12 11.34
CA LYS A 121 -3.25 -2.85 10.30
C LYS A 121 -3.64 -3.55 9.00
N PRO A 122 -2.99 -3.19 7.86
CA PRO A 122 -3.08 -3.99 6.65
C PRO A 122 -2.59 -5.42 6.92
N GLY A 123 -3.40 -6.38 6.55
CA GLY A 123 -3.18 -7.81 6.74
C GLY A 123 -2.66 -8.51 5.48
N ILE A 124 -3.33 -9.57 5.07
CA ILE A 124 -2.97 -10.39 3.92
C ILE A 124 -3.32 -9.65 2.63
N GLU A 125 -2.46 -9.76 1.63
CA GLU A 125 -2.72 -9.25 0.29
C GLU A 125 -3.82 -10.09 -0.38
N ILE A 126 -4.89 -9.42 -0.84
CA ILE A 126 -6.07 -10.06 -1.43
C ILE A 126 -6.05 -10.09 -2.96
N PHE A 127 -5.08 -9.42 -3.57
CA PHE A 127 -4.89 -9.38 -5.00
C PHE A 127 -3.39 -9.42 -5.33
N SER A 128 -2.93 -10.50 -5.95
CA SER A 128 -1.51 -10.80 -6.14
C SER A 128 -0.91 -10.29 -7.46
N GLU A 129 -1.77 -9.93 -8.44
CA GLU A 129 -1.26 -9.41 -9.70
C GLU A 129 -0.78 -7.96 -9.55
N PRO A 130 0.41 -7.61 -10.06
CA PRO A 130 0.89 -6.24 -9.95
C PRO A 130 0.07 -5.28 -10.81
N ILE A 131 -0.42 -4.20 -10.21
CA ILE A 131 -1.08 -3.11 -10.92
C ILE A 131 -0.11 -1.95 -11.00
N LEU A 132 0.63 -1.92 -12.09
CA LEU A 132 1.67 -0.92 -12.32
C LEU A 132 1.10 0.32 -12.99
N ILE A 133 1.42 1.47 -12.46
CA ILE A 133 1.08 2.78 -13.04
C ILE A 133 2.32 3.65 -13.17
N GLU A 134 2.34 4.46 -14.22
CA GLU A 134 3.44 5.37 -14.58
C GLU A 134 2.93 6.82 -14.56
N PRO A 135 2.81 7.44 -13.37
CA PRO A 135 2.33 8.80 -13.29
C PRO A 135 3.37 9.80 -13.79
N GLU A 136 2.90 10.88 -14.40
CA GLU A 136 3.76 12.01 -14.73
C GLU A 136 4.05 12.87 -13.50
N ASN A 137 5.21 13.53 -13.47
CA ASN A 137 5.52 14.51 -12.42
C ASN A 137 4.75 15.81 -12.60
N LYS A 138 3.43 15.74 -12.35
CA LYS A 138 2.48 16.85 -12.40
C LYS A 138 1.60 16.89 -11.16
N THR A 139 0.95 18.01 -10.94
CA THR A 139 -0.11 18.13 -9.91
C THR A 139 -1.45 17.83 -10.59
N TYR A 140 -2.04 16.68 -10.28
CA TYR A 140 -3.33 16.27 -10.85
C TYR A 140 -3.92 15.08 -10.06
N ASN A 141 -5.18 14.80 -10.33
CA ASN A 141 -5.84 13.62 -9.81
C ASN A 141 -5.67 12.48 -10.83
N PHE A 142 -4.86 11.49 -10.49
CA PHE A 142 -4.60 10.34 -11.35
C PHE A 142 -5.67 9.27 -11.11
N ILE A 143 -6.38 8.89 -12.15
CA ILE A 143 -7.46 7.90 -12.09
C ILE A 143 -6.96 6.59 -12.69
N VAL A 144 -7.13 5.51 -11.94
CA VAL A 144 -6.79 4.14 -12.36
C VAL A 144 -8.08 3.36 -12.54
N ASP A 145 -8.35 2.89 -13.75
CA ASP A 145 -9.44 1.96 -14.03
C ASP A 145 -9.08 0.55 -13.54
N LEU A 146 -9.88 0.02 -12.64
CA LEU A 146 -9.69 -1.29 -12.01
C LEU A 146 -10.71 -2.33 -12.49
N ASN A 147 -11.61 -1.98 -13.39
CA ASN A 147 -12.70 -2.85 -13.83
C ASN A 147 -12.23 -4.21 -14.35
N LYS A 148 -11.12 -4.24 -15.08
CA LYS A 148 -10.56 -5.47 -15.65
C LYS A 148 -10.01 -6.45 -14.61
N TYR A 149 -9.69 -5.99 -13.40
CA TYR A 149 -9.07 -6.81 -12.35
C TYR A 149 -10.08 -7.49 -11.42
N ASN A 150 -11.36 -7.10 -11.46
CA ASN A 150 -12.43 -7.63 -10.59
C ASN A 150 -12.09 -7.63 -9.09
N ILE A 151 -11.46 -6.57 -8.62
CA ILE A 151 -11.02 -6.45 -7.23
C ILE A 151 -12.22 -6.35 -6.30
N LEU A 152 -12.29 -7.25 -5.33
CA LEU A 152 -13.36 -7.28 -4.36
C LEU A 152 -13.17 -6.19 -3.30
N PHE A 153 -14.28 -5.59 -2.88
CA PHE A 153 -14.35 -4.74 -1.71
C PHE A 153 -14.95 -5.54 -0.55
N PRO A 154 -14.14 -6.03 0.39
CA PRO A 154 -14.60 -6.89 1.47
C PRO A 154 -15.60 -6.19 2.41
N GLU A 155 -16.40 -6.97 3.13
CA GLU A 155 -17.38 -6.45 4.11
C GLU A 155 -16.73 -5.62 5.23
N ASN A 156 -15.52 -5.98 5.62
CA ASN A 156 -14.74 -5.28 6.64
C ASN A 156 -13.91 -4.12 6.10
N GLY A 157 -14.08 -3.79 4.80
CA GLY A 157 -13.27 -2.77 4.14
C GLY A 157 -11.98 -3.32 3.55
N VAL A 158 -11.19 -2.42 2.98
CA VAL A 158 -9.95 -2.74 2.26
C VAL A 158 -8.86 -1.76 2.62
N CYS A 159 -7.63 -2.23 2.69
CA CYS A 159 -6.44 -1.40 2.75
C CYS A 159 -5.81 -1.33 1.36
N ILE A 160 -5.64 -0.13 0.82
CA ILE A 160 -5.05 0.10 -0.51
C ILE A 160 -3.64 0.65 -0.31
N GLY A 161 -2.66 -0.13 -0.75
CA GLY A 161 -1.25 0.20 -0.75
C GLY A 161 -0.78 0.80 -2.07
N ILE A 162 0.09 1.80 -2.00
CA ILE A 162 0.80 2.34 -3.16
C ILE A 162 2.29 2.27 -2.84
N GLU A 163 2.98 1.37 -3.52
CA GLU A 163 4.42 1.18 -3.40
C GLU A 163 5.15 1.97 -4.47
N VAL A 164 6.14 2.75 -4.05
CA VAL A 164 7.04 3.48 -4.95
C VAL A 164 8.13 2.54 -5.43
N ILE A 165 8.11 2.19 -6.70
CA ILE A 165 9.02 1.19 -7.27
C ILE A 165 10.03 1.78 -8.24
N ASN A 166 11.17 1.09 -8.38
CA ASN A 166 12.19 1.44 -9.35
C ASN A 166 12.21 0.42 -10.50
N ARG A 167 11.72 0.81 -11.67
CA ARG A 167 11.80 0.00 -12.89
C ARG A 167 12.77 0.55 -13.93
N LYS A 168 13.18 1.81 -13.76
CA LYS A 168 13.85 2.59 -14.82
C LYS A 168 15.33 2.87 -14.56
N TYR A 169 15.75 2.90 -13.30
CA TYR A 169 17.06 3.41 -12.93
C TYR A 169 17.98 2.30 -12.42
N LYS A 170 19.21 2.28 -12.93
CA LYS A 170 20.28 1.42 -12.41
C LYS A 170 20.93 2.10 -11.19
N ASN A 171 21.16 1.34 -10.12
CA ASN A 171 21.84 1.79 -8.91
C ASN A 171 21.32 3.12 -8.31
N PRO A 172 20.01 3.27 -8.05
CA PRO A 172 19.48 4.51 -7.53
C PRO A 172 20.04 4.79 -6.12
N LYS A 173 20.32 6.04 -5.84
CA LYS A 173 20.62 6.49 -4.47
C LYS A 173 19.34 6.34 -3.65
N LEU A 174 19.34 5.43 -2.68
CA LEU A 174 18.13 5.16 -1.88
C LEU A 174 17.97 6.11 -0.68
N ALA A 175 19.08 6.62 -0.15
CA ALA A 175 19.07 7.56 0.97
C ALA A 175 19.21 9.00 0.47
N GLY A 176 18.26 9.85 0.81
CA GLY A 176 18.25 11.27 0.44
C GLY A 176 17.89 11.56 -1.02
N ALA A 177 17.52 10.56 -1.81
CA ALA A 177 17.07 10.77 -3.17
C ALA A 177 15.66 11.37 -3.21
N PHE A 178 15.42 12.28 -4.15
CA PHE A 178 14.13 12.89 -4.36
C PHE A 178 13.39 12.17 -5.49
N THR A 179 12.23 11.62 -5.16
CA THR A 179 11.37 10.95 -6.13
C THR A 179 10.13 11.78 -6.43
N ALA A 180 9.58 11.62 -7.64
CA ALA A 180 8.40 12.32 -8.11
C ALA A 180 7.52 11.39 -8.96
N PRO A 181 6.21 11.68 -9.05
CA PRO A 181 5.46 12.63 -8.24
C PRO A 181 5.30 12.19 -6.79
N SER A 182 4.87 13.10 -5.93
CA SER A 182 4.45 12.80 -4.56
C SER A 182 2.95 12.56 -4.49
N ILE A 183 2.50 11.79 -3.49
CA ILE A 183 1.08 11.66 -3.14
C ILE A 183 0.75 12.75 -2.12
N ASN A 184 -0.30 13.54 -2.39
CA ASN A 184 -0.81 14.50 -1.42
C ASN A 184 -1.38 13.76 -0.21
N PHE A 185 -1.22 14.34 0.97
CA PHE A 185 -1.85 13.86 2.19
C PHE A 185 -2.41 15.02 3.00
N GLN A 186 -3.38 14.71 3.85
CA GLN A 186 -4.02 15.66 4.75
C GLN A 186 -3.71 15.32 6.18
N ARG A 187 -3.62 16.35 7.02
CA ARG A 187 -3.48 16.19 8.47
C ARG A 187 -4.87 15.91 9.08
N ILE A 188 -4.98 14.84 9.85
CA ILE A 188 -6.17 14.49 10.60
C ILE A 188 -5.94 14.84 12.06
N ARG A 189 -6.77 15.72 12.62
CA ARG A 189 -6.67 16.14 14.03
C ARG A 189 -7.58 15.31 14.96
N LYS A 190 -8.64 14.72 14.45
CA LYS A 190 -9.58 13.91 15.19
C LYS A 190 -9.47 12.42 14.84
N PRO A 191 -9.85 11.51 15.74
CA PRO A 191 -9.99 10.11 15.40
C PRO A 191 -10.94 9.97 14.20
N SER A 192 -10.50 9.34 13.15
CA SER A 192 -11.31 8.99 11.98
C SER A 192 -11.27 7.47 11.79
N ASN A 193 -12.30 6.94 11.13
CA ASN A 193 -12.32 5.53 10.75
C ASN A 193 -11.33 5.23 9.61
N ASN A 194 -10.72 6.27 9.06
CA ASN A 194 -9.71 6.16 8.01
C ASN A 194 -8.34 6.26 8.66
N GLU A 195 -7.51 5.26 8.41
CA GLU A 195 -6.17 5.17 8.95
C GLU A 195 -5.18 4.99 7.80
N SER A 196 -3.97 5.51 7.98
CA SER A 196 -2.87 5.35 7.03
C SER A 196 -1.64 4.75 7.70
N TRP A 197 -0.97 3.92 6.95
CA TRP A 197 0.28 3.29 7.36
C TRP A 197 1.36 3.51 6.31
N ILE A 198 2.58 3.33 6.74
CA ILE A 198 3.76 3.33 5.88
C ILE A 198 4.62 2.13 6.23
N ARG A 199 5.23 1.51 5.24
CA ARG A 199 6.33 0.57 5.44
C ARG A 199 7.45 0.83 4.44
N TYR A 200 8.64 0.39 4.78
CA TYR A 200 9.83 0.58 3.98
C TYR A 200 10.40 -0.75 3.52
N ARG A 201 10.72 -0.86 2.22
CA ARG A 201 11.48 -1.96 1.62
C ARG A 201 10.96 -3.35 2.01
N ASN A 202 9.66 -3.55 1.94
CA ASN A 202 9.03 -4.83 2.31
C ASN A 202 9.44 -5.35 3.70
N SER A 203 9.72 -4.45 4.64
CA SER A 203 10.14 -4.82 6.01
C SER A 203 9.08 -5.62 6.79
N GLY A 204 7.90 -5.85 6.21
CA GLY A 204 6.77 -6.53 6.83
C GLY A 204 6.06 -5.71 7.91
N ASN A 205 6.70 -4.69 8.46
CA ASN A 205 6.19 -3.94 9.59
C ASN A 205 5.50 -2.65 9.16
N TRP A 206 4.18 -2.63 9.22
CA TRP A 206 3.40 -1.42 9.06
C TRP A 206 3.55 -0.50 10.27
N LYS A 207 3.87 0.75 10.01
CA LYS A 207 3.90 1.83 11.00
C LYS A 207 2.79 2.83 10.69
N PHE A 208 2.09 3.30 11.72
CA PHE A 208 1.16 4.42 11.54
C PHE A 208 1.86 5.62 10.92
N LYS A 209 1.22 6.25 9.95
CA LYS A 209 1.69 7.48 9.36
C LYS A 209 1.34 8.63 10.30
N SER A 210 2.27 8.93 11.21
CA SER A 210 2.16 10.01 12.18
C SER A 210 3.21 11.09 11.93
N TYR A 211 2.89 12.31 12.27
CA TYR A 211 3.85 13.42 12.23
C TYR A 211 4.83 13.29 13.41
N MET A 212 6.10 13.11 13.10
CA MET A 212 7.17 13.17 14.10
C MET A 212 7.64 14.62 14.25
N GLY A 213 6.96 15.41 15.07
CA GLY A 213 7.40 16.77 15.39
C GLY A 213 6.25 17.67 15.83
N TYR A 214 6.23 18.04 17.07
CA TYR A 214 5.42 19.05 17.76
C TYR A 214 4.03 18.69 18.23
N ASP A 215 3.32 17.75 17.71
CA ASP A 215 2.07 17.28 18.30
C ASP A 215 1.87 15.78 18.04
N SER A 216 2.03 14.99 19.10
CA SER A 216 1.88 13.52 19.06
C SER A 216 0.47 13.03 18.68
N ARG A 217 -0.47 13.93 18.42
CA ARG A 217 -1.88 13.66 18.12
C ARG A 217 -2.25 13.83 16.64
N GLY A 218 -1.31 14.21 15.77
CA GLY A 218 -1.58 14.36 14.34
C GLY A 218 -1.36 13.06 13.56
N LYS A 219 -2.40 12.56 12.89
CA LYS A 219 -2.30 11.49 11.90
C LYS A 219 -2.27 12.09 10.50
N PHE A 220 -1.60 11.43 9.57
CA PHE A 220 -1.65 11.77 8.15
C PHE A 220 -2.47 10.75 7.38
N LEU A 221 -3.29 11.23 6.48
CA LEU A 221 -4.11 10.44 5.58
C LEU A 221 -3.74 10.79 4.13
N ASP A 222 -3.29 9.79 3.39
CA ASP A 222 -3.02 9.95 1.96
C ASP A 222 -4.33 10.22 1.20
N ARG A 223 -4.29 11.14 0.23
CA ARG A 223 -5.46 11.53 -0.55
C ARG A 223 -5.69 10.54 -1.69
N ILE A 224 -6.27 9.41 -1.32
CA ILE A 224 -6.68 8.35 -2.20
C ILE A 224 -8.19 8.19 -2.06
N ASN A 225 -8.91 7.97 -3.13
CA ASN A 225 -10.34 7.71 -3.13
C ASN A 225 -10.64 6.47 -3.98
N ILE A 226 -11.73 5.79 -3.70
CA ILE A 226 -12.23 4.65 -4.47
C ILE A 226 -13.65 4.89 -4.97
N ASP A 227 -13.95 4.36 -6.14
CA ASP A 227 -15.27 4.30 -6.75
C ASP A 227 -15.66 2.85 -7.03
#